data_391eb740fef3206d6b913fa36eefa1e6
#
_entry.id   391eb740fef3206d6b913fa36eefa1e6
#
_cell.length_a   1.000
_cell.length_b   1.000
_cell.length_c   1.000
_cell.angle_alpha   90.00
_cell.angle_beta   90.00
_cell.angle_gamma   90.00
#
_symmetry.space_group_name_H-M   'P 1'
#
loop_
_entity.id
_entity.type
_entity.pdbx_description
1 polymer ?
#
loop_
_entity_poly.entity_id
_entity_poly.type
_entity_poly.pdbx_seq_one_letter_code
_entity_poly.pdbx_strand_id
1 'polypeptide(L)'
;MLINDNLEQQAQALFKSWFVDFEPFRDQTFKESEFGMIPNGWHAAVLDELCSFISRGLTPKYDENSDELILGQTCVRNNVVTLDNARKHKPKQRTEKWVQQWDTLINSTGVGSLGRVGIAYFDMDNVAIDSHITVVRPKSALVRHYVGRNLLNRQLEIENMAVGSTGQTELPKERVKSLPIMLPDENALIRFNAIIEPIAYQLYRNIEESRRLACLRDVLLPRLMSGELTIADL
;
A
#
# COMPACT_ATOMS: atom_id res chain seq x y z
N MET A 1 -11.63 12.54 -5.17
CA MET A 1 -10.26 13.02 -4.93
C MET A 1 -10.16 13.69 -3.57
N LEU A 2 -10.70 14.89 -3.35
CA LEU A 2 -10.55 15.62 -2.08
C LEU A 2 -10.92 14.84 -0.80
N ILE A 3 -11.96 14.00 -0.84
CA ILE A 3 -12.39 13.22 0.34
C ILE A 3 -11.35 12.16 0.68
N ASN A 4 -10.84 11.43 -0.30
CA ASN A 4 -9.83 10.40 -0.07
C ASN A 4 -8.48 11.00 0.37
N ASP A 5 -8.10 12.15 -0.19
CA ASP A 5 -6.89 12.87 0.21
C ASP A 5 -6.99 13.31 1.68
N ASN A 6 -8.17 13.76 2.12
CA ASN A 6 -8.42 14.14 3.51
C ASN A 6 -8.36 12.92 4.45
N LEU A 7 -9.00 11.81 4.08
CA LEU A 7 -8.96 10.57 4.86
C LEU A 7 -7.52 10.01 4.99
N GLU A 8 -6.75 10.10 3.91
CA GLU A 8 -5.35 9.67 3.90
C GLU A 8 -4.50 10.56 4.83
N GLN A 9 -4.71 11.88 4.79
CA GLN A 9 -4.04 12.83 5.69
C GLN A 9 -4.41 12.58 7.15
N GLN A 10 -5.69 12.32 7.46
CA GLN A 10 -6.13 11.96 8.81
C GLN A 10 -5.46 10.67 9.29
N ALA A 11 -5.42 9.63 8.44
CA ALA A 11 -4.77 8.37 8.76
C ALA A 11 -3.27 8.54 9.05
N GLN A 12 -2.60 9.39 8.26
CA GLN A 12 -1.17 9.67 8.44
C GLN A 12 -0.91 10.52 9.68
N ALA A 13 -1.75 11.51 9.96
CA ALA A 13 -1.67 12.33 11.18
C ALA A 13 -1.90 11.47 12.43
N LEU A 14 -2.87 10.55 12.39
CA LEU A 14 -3.12 9.61 13.47
C LEU A 14 -1.89 8.72 13.72
N PHE A 15 -1.31 8.15 12.66
CA PHE A 15 -0.10 7.34 12.79
C PHE A 15 1.04 8.14 13.43
N LYS A 16 1.27 9.37 12.94
CA LYS A 16 2.33 10.24 13.48
C LYS A 16 2.10 10.55 14.97
N SER A 17 0.90 10.97 15.35
CA SER A 17 0.55 11.24 16.75
C SER A 17 0.82 10.04 17.67
N TRP A 18 0.52 8.82 17.21
CA TRP A 18 0.62 7.62 18.03
C TRP A 18 2.03 7.03 18.10
N PHE A 19 2.74 6.96 16.97
CA PHE A 19 3.96 6.15 16.82
C PHE A 19 5.22 6.98 16.52
N VAL A 20 5.08 8.29 16.38
CA VAL A 20 6.21 9.22 16.23
C VAL A 20 6.24 10.20 17.40
N ASP A 21 5.10 10.82 17.71
CA ASP A 21 4.98 11.84 18.78
C ASP A 21 4.56 11.24 20.13
N PHE A 22 4.14 9.97 20.16
CA PHE A 22 3.70 9.19 21.34
C PHE A 22 2.62 9.86 22.19
N GLU A 23 1.76 10.68 21.58
CA GLU A 23 0.78 11.50 22.30
C GLU A 23 -0.15 10.71 23.25
N PRO A 24 -0.71 9.53 22.84
CA PRO A 24 -1.56 8.74 23.71
C PRO A 24 -0.83 8.02 24.85
N PHE A 25 0.50 8.08 24.86
CA PHE A 25 1.37 7.35 25.78
C PHE A 25 2.20 8.26 26.70
N ARG A 26 1.99 9.58 26.67
CA ARG A 26 2.79 10.58 27.42
C ARG A 26 2.84 10.31 28.93
N ASP A 27 1.80 9.72 29.49
CA ASP A 27 1.72 9.40 30.91
C ASP A 27 2.35 8.03 31.28
N GLN A 28 2.88 7.31 30.28
CA GLN A 28 3.55 6.03 30.49
C GLN A 28 5.03 6.22 30.81
N THR A 29 5.65 5.19 31.35
CA THR A 29 7.10 5.14 31.47
C THR A 29 7.74 4.83 30.11
N PHE A 30 8.88 5.45 29.85
CA PHE A 30 9.66 5.27 28.63
C PHE A 30 10.97 4.56 28.95
N LYS A 31 11.51 3.86 27.98
CA LYS A 31 12.84 3.23 28.01
C LYS A 31 13.66 3.61 26.80
N GLU A 32 14.98 3.55 26.94
CA GLU A 32 15.92 3.78 25.84
C GLU A 32 15.94 2.61 24.88
N SER A 33 16.03 2.90 23.59
CA SER A 33 16.13 1.94 22.48
C SER A 33 16.93 2.52 21.31
N GLU A 34 17.16 1.73 20.27
CA GLU A 34 17.75 2.21 19.01
C GLU A 34 16.89 3.28 18.29
N PHE A 35 15.60 3.40 18.61
CA PHE A 35 14.68 4.43 18.13
C PHE A 35 14.60 5.64 19.06
N GLY A 36 15.50 5.76 20.04
CA GLY A 36 15.42 6.73 21.12
C GLY A 36 14.52 6.28 22.27
N MET A 37 13.85 7.21 22.92
CA MET A 37 12.93 6.91 24.03
C MET A 37 11.60 6.38 23.49
N ILE A 38 11.26 5.14 23.83
CA ILE A 38 10.00 4.48 23.44
C ILE A 38 9.18 4.08 24.67
N PRO A 39 7.84 3.99 24.57
CA PRO A 39 6.99 3.51 25.66
C PRO A 39 7.46 2.14 26.18
N ASN A 40 7.38 1.96 27.50
CA ASN A 40 7.75 0.69 28.10
C ASN A 40 6.82 -0.43 27.60
N GLY A 41 7.38 -1.62 27.33
CA GLY A 41 6.64 -2.71 26.70
C GLY A 41 6.82 -2.81 25.17
N TRP A 42 7.18 -1.70 24.52
CA TRP A 42 7.52 -1.72 23.08
C TRP A 42 8.95 -2.19 22.87
N HIS A 43 9.25 -2.72 21.69
CA HIS A 43 10.61 -3.24 21.41
C HIS A 43 10.98 -3.06 19.94
N ALA A 44 12.27 -3.16 19.67
CA ALA A 44 12.80 -3.18 18.31
C ALA A 44 12.56 -4.56 17.68
N ALA A 45 12.21 -4.54 16.40
CA ALA A 45 12.02 -5.71 15.55
C ALA A 45 12.52 -5.40 14.15
N VAL A 46 12.48 -6.36 13.25
CA VAL A 46 12.66 -6.13 11.81
C VAL A 46 11.34 -6.33 11.07
N LEU A 47 11.17 -5.65 9.94
CA LEU A 47 9.93 -5.68 9.19
C LEU A 47 9.49 -7.11 8.81
N ASP A 48 10.45 -8.00 8.50
CA ASP A 48 10.18 -9.40 8.15
C ASP A 48 9.43 -10.17 9.26
N GLU A 49 9.65 -9.81 10.53
CA GLU A 49 8.95 -10.42 11.67
C GLU A 49 7.44 -10.08 11.72
N LEU A 50 7.04 -8.96 11.13
CA LEU A 50 5.65 -8.48 11.09
C LEU A 50 4.92 -8.91 9.82
N CYS A 51 5.62 -9.55 8.87
CA CYS A 51 5.10 -9.87 7.56
C CYS A 51 5.04 -11.38 7.31
N SER A 52 4.05 -11.82 6.57
CA SER A 52 3.95 -13.19 6.06
C SER A 52 4.67 -13.36 4.72
N PHE A 53 4.85 -12.26 3.97
CA PHE A 53 5.47 -12.28 2.66
C PHE A 53 6.13 -10.94 2.33
N ILE A 54 7.42 -10.97 2.00
CA ILE A 54 8.15 -9.84 1.42
C ILE A 54 8.93 -10.35 0.22
N SER A 55 8.54 -9.95 -0.98
CA SER A 55 9.21 -10.39 -2.21
C SER A 55 8.94 -9.46 -3.38
N ARG A 56 9.80 -9.54 -4.41
CA ARG A 56 9.53 -8.97 -5.73
C ARG A 56 8.42 -9.71 -6.45
N GLY A 57 7.67 -9.00 -7.27
CA GLY A 57 6.64 -9.58 -8.13
C GLY A 57 7.17 -10.47 -9.24
N LEU A 58 6.43 -10.58 -10.32
CA LEU A 58 6.72 -11.41 -11.49
C LEU A 58 7.37 -10.59 -12.60
N THR A 59 8.23 -11.20 -13.39
CA THR A 59 8.63 -10.62 -14.68
C THR A 59 7.41 -10.54 -15.58
N PRO A 60 7.02 -9.35 -16.05
CA PRO A 60 5.80 -9.16 -16.83
C PRO A 60 5.90 -9.87 -18.19
N LYS A 61 4.78 -10.45 -18.61
CA LYS A 61 4.55 -10.95 -19.97
C LYS A 61 3.19 -10.40 -20.41
N TYR A 62 3.20 -9.42 -21.30
CA TYR A 62 2.00 -8.72 -21.71
C TYR A 62 1.19 -9.52 -22.72
N ASP A 63 -0.15 -9.45 -22.60
CA ASP A 63 -1.11 -10.09 -23.49
C ASP A 63 -2.42 -9.27 -23.48
N GLU A 64 -2.67 -8.54 -24.55
CA GLU A 64 -3.83 -7.64 -24.66
C GLU A 64 -5.19 -8.39 -24.67
N ASN A 65 -5.17 -9.70 -24.91
CA ASN A 65 -6.37 -10.53 -24.92
C ASN A 65 -6.67 -11.17 -23.55
N SER A 66 -5.85 -10.92 -22.54
CA SER A 66 -6.03 -11.47 -21.21
C SER A 66 -6.94 -10.60 -20.34
N ASP A 67 -7.65 -11.25 -19.42
CA ASP A 67 -8.38 -10.57 -18.33
C ASP A 67 -7.52 -10.42 -17.07
N GLU A 68 -6.32 -11.01 -17.03
CA GLU A 68 -5.37 -10.86 -15.94
C GLU A 68 -4.59 -9.55 -16.08
N LEU A 69 -4.44 -8.84 -14.98
CA LEU A 69 -3.72 -7.57 -14.91
C LEU A 69 -2.38 -7.75 -14.19
N ILE A 70 -1.44 -6.84 -14.47
CA ILE A 70 -0.20 -6.71 -13.72
C ILE A 70 0.04 -5.25 -13.33
N LEU A 71 0.33 -5.04 -12.04
CA LEU A 71 0.66 -3.73 -11.49
C LEU A 71 2.10 -3.38 -11.78
N GLY A 72 2.33 -2.29 -12.48
CA GLY A 72 3.64 -1.69 -12.66
C GLY A 72 3.86 -0.51 -11.71
N GLN A 73 5.07 0.05 -11.72
CA GLN A 73 5.48 1.17 -10.84
C GLN A 73 4.56 2.39 -10.91
N THR A 74 3.93 2.64 -12.06
CA THR A 74 2.99 3.75 -12.26
C THR A 74 1.67 3.58 -11.51
N CYS A 75 1.38 2.35 -11.05
CA CYS A 75 0.20 2.05 -10.24
C CYS A 75 0.37 2.45 -8.76
N VAL A 76 1.62 2.72 -8.31
CA VAL A 76 1.92 3.12 -6.93
C VAL A 76 2.11 4.63 -6.88
N ARG A 77 1.08 5.37 -6.42
CA ARG A 77 1.09 6.85 -6.35
C ARG A 77 0.21 7.34 -5.21
N ASN A 78 0.59 8.48 -4.63
CA ASN A 78 -0.22 9.19 -3.63
C ASN A 78 -0.66 8.29 -2.47
N ASN A 79 0.27 7.47 -1.97
CA ASN A 79 0.07 6.54 -0.85
C ASN A 79 -0.89 5.37 -1.13
N VAL A 80 -1.41 5.26 -2.34
CA VAL A 80 -2.36 4.21 -2.73
C VAL A 80 -1.85 3.45 -3.96
N VAL A 81 -2.36 2.24 -4.12
CA VAL A 81 -2.20 1.44 -5.34
C VAL A 81 -3.48 1.59 -6.16
N THR A 82 -3.34 1.95 -7.45
CA THR A 82 -4.46 2.08 -8.39
C THR A 82 -4.34 1.11 -9.54
N LEU A 83 -5.45 0.83 -10.21
CA LEU A 83 -5.49 -0.01 -11.41
C LEU A 83 -5.40 0.79 -12.71
N ASP A 84 -5.43 2.12 -12.65
CA ASP A 84 -5.54 3.00 -13.82
C ASP A 84 -4.43 2.79 -14.85
N ASN A 85 -3.25 2.38 -14.39
CA ASN A 85 -2.10 2.09 -15.24
C ASN A 85 -1.70 0.60 -15.20
N ALA A 86 -2.57 -0.27 -14.70
CA ALA A 86 -2.36 -1.71 -14.78
C ALA A 86 -2.40 -2.18 -16.23
N ARG A 87 -1.53 -3.12 -16.59
CA ARG A 87 -1.44 -3.65 -17.95
C ARG A 87 -1.97 -5.07 -17.98
N LYS A 88 -2.53 -5.48 -19.10
CA LYS A 88 -2.96 -6.85 -19.31
C LYS A 88 -1.75 -7.79 -19.37
N HIS A 89 -1.87 -8.91 -18.68
CA HIS A 89 -0.78 -9.86 -18.45
C HIS A 89 -1.20 -11.27 -18.88
N LYS A 90 -0.25 -12.03 -19.44
CA LYS A 90 -0.51 -13.41 -19.80
C LYS A 90 -0.85 -14.23 -18.55
N PRO A 91 -1.95 -14.98 -18.53
CA PRO A 91 -2.39 -15.74 -17.39
C PRO A 91 -1.31 -16.69 -16.85
N LYS A 92 -1.16 -16.74 -15.54
CA LYS A 92 -0.25 -17.63 -14.85
C LYS A 92 -0.94 -18.28 -13.65
N GLN A 93 -0.37 -19.38 -13.18
CA GLN A 93 -0.79 -19.95 -11.91
C GLN A 93 -0.61 -18.93 -10.78
N ARG A 94 -1.65 -18.72 -10.00
CA ARG A 94 -1.65 -17.81 -8.85
C ARG A 94 -0.65 -18.24 -7.79
N THR A 95 0.07 -17.27 -7.26
CA THR A 95 1.05 -17.42 -6.17
C THR A 95 0.90 -16.27 -5.18
N GLU A 96 1.74 -16.20 -4.16
CA GLU A 96 1.79 -15.05 -3.24
C GLU A 96 2.14 -13.72 -3.92
N LYS A 97 2.53 -13.73 -5.20
CA LYS A 97 2.85 -12.54 -5.99
C LYS A 97 1.62 -11.88 -6.64
N TRP A 98 0.42 -12.38 -6.36
CA TRP A 98 -0.83 -11.67 -6.63
C TRP A 98 -1.14 -10.73 -5.49
N VAL A 99 -1.63 -9.55 -5.81
CA VAL A 99 -1.99 -8.56 -4.81
C VAL A 99 -3.10 -9.11 -3.91
N GLN A 100 -3.00 -8.80 -2.62
CA GLN A 100 -4.07 -9.01 -1.66
C GLN A 100 -4.46 -7.67 -1.06
N GLN A 101 -5.70 -7.54 -0.64
CA GLN A 101 -6.16 -6.36 0.06
C GLN A 101 -5.26 -6.08 1.27
N TRP A 102 -4.90 -4.83 1.47
CA TRP A 102 -3.99 -4.33 2.50
C TRP A 102 -2.50 -4.66 2.30
N ASP A 103 -2.11 -5.26 1.19
CA ASP A 103 -0.69 -5.31 0.85
C ASP A 103 -0.12 -3.89 0.73
N THR A 104 1.08 -3.71 1.20
CA THR A 104 1.85 -2.49 0.95
C THR A 104 2.85 -2.77 -0.16
N LEU A 105 2.80 -1.95 -1.21
CA LEU A 105 3.67 -2.09 -2.38
C LEU A 105 4.73 -0.99 -2.38
N ILE A 106 5.98 -1.37 -2.65
CA ILE A 106 7.12 -0.46 -2.71
C ILE A 106 7.75 -0.54 -4.10
N ASN A 107 7.85 0.57 -4.79
CA ASN A 107 8.60 0.64 -6.05
C ASN A 107 10.08 0.40 -5.77
N SER A 108 10.61 -0.68 -6.29
CA SER A 108 11.98 -1.11 -6.01
C SER A 108 12.99 -0.70 -7.08
N THR A 109 12.53 -0.09 -8.19
CA THR A 109 13.34 0.46 -9.27
C THR A 109 12.64 1.68 -9.88
N GLY A 110 13.26 2.34 -10.84
CA GLY A 110 12.66 3.40 -11.65
C GLY A 110 13.05 4.81 -11.22
N VAL A 111 13.59 5.57 -12.19
CA VAL A 111 13.99 6.97 -11.98
C VAL A 111 12.77 7.79 -11.54
N GLY A 112 12.88 8.46 -10.39
CA GLY A 112 11.84 9.32 -9.82
C GLY A 112 10.60 8.59 -9.28
N SER A 113 10.62 7.25 -9.22
CA SER A 113 9.55 6.45 -8.62
C SER A 113 10.04 5.42 -7.61
N LEU A 114 11.33 5.12 -7.59
CA LEU A 114 11.95 4.24 -6.61
C LEU A 114 11.64 4.73 -5.18
N GLY A 115 11.34 3.82 -4.28
CA GLY A 115 11.00 4.14 -2.89
C GLY A 115 9.55 4.55 -2.66
N ARG A 116 8.76 4.81 -3.71
CA ARG A 116 7.32 5.10 -3.53
C ARG A 116 6.61 3.94 -2.87
N VAL A 117 5.79 4.28 -1.90
CA VAL A 117 4.99 3.33 -1.13
C VAL A 117 3.50 3.58 -1.41
N GLY A 118 2.72 2.51 -1.49
CA GLY A 118 1.26 2.59 -1.61
C GLY A 118 0.58 1.38 -0.99
N ILE A 119 -0.62 1.57 -0.44
CA ILE A 119 -1.44 0.50 0.12
C ILE A 119 -2.48 0.08 -0.91
N ALA A 120 -2.65 -1.23 -1.11
CA ALA A 120 -3.70 -1.81 -1.95
C ALA A 120 -5.01 -1.91 -1.16
N TYR A 121 -5.96 -1.03 -1.48
CA TYR A 121 -7.28 -0.98 -0.83
C TYR A 121 -8.35 -1.82 -1.55
N PHE A 122 -8.01 -2.45 -2.67
CA PHE A 122 -8.95 -3.26 -3.46
C PHE A 122 -8.75 -4.75 -3.21
N ASP A 123 -9.78 -5.51 -3.52
CA ASP A 123 -9.79 -6.97 -3.48
C ASP A 123 -10.12 -7.49 -4.88
N MET A 124 -9.11 -8.06 -5.56
CA MET A 124 -9.25 -8.62 -6.92
C MET A 124 -8.34 -9.83 -7.10
N ASP A 125 -8.89 -10.89 -7.63
CA ASP A 125 -8.20 -12.17 -7.78
C ASP A 125 -7.29 -12.28 -9.00
N ASN A 126 -7.45 -11.38 -9.98
CA ASN A 126 -6.78 -11.42 -11.28
C ASN A 126 -5.67 -10.36 -11.44
N VAL A 127 -5.09 -9.88 -10.33
CA VAL A 127 -4.09 -8.80 -10.37
C VAL A 127 -2.75 -9.30 -9.83
N ALA A 128 -1.79 -9.49 -10.72
CA ALA A 128 -0.41 -9.83 -10.40
C ALA A 128 0.43 -8.57 -10.13
N ILE A 129 1.61 -8.74 -9.55
CA ILE A 129 2.56 -7.66 -9.22
C ILE A 129 3.83 -7.82 -10.04
N ASP A 130 4.30 -6.74 -10.66
CA ASP A 130 5.51 -6.69 -11.48
C ASP A 130 6.79 -6.85 -10.63
N SER A 131 7.82 -7.43 -11.21
CA SER A 131 9.16 -7.61 -10.61
C SER A 131 9.86 -6.30 -10.20
N HIS A 132 9.40 -5.17 -10.66
CA HIS A 132 9.89 -3.85 -10.26
C HIS A 132 9.26 -3.32 -8.96
N ILE A 133 8.36 -4.09 -8.36
CA ILE A 133 7.68 -3.77 -7.11
C ILE A 133 7.99 -4.84 -6.06
N THR A 134 8.26 -4.42 -4.83
CA THR A 134 8.30 -5.30 -3.66
C THR A 134 6.96 -5.26 -2.95
N VAL A 135 6.39 -6.45 -2.75
CA VAL A 135 5.20 -6.68 -1.92
C VAL A 135 5.64 -6.80 -0.48
N VAL A 136 4.95 -6.11 0.40
CA VAL A 136 5.05 -6.26 1.86
C VAL A 136 3.65 -6.63 2.35
N ARG A 137 3.48 -7.88 2.77
CA ARG A 137 2.20 -8.43 3.27
C ARG A 137 2.28 -8.64 4.76
N PRO A 138 1.52 -7.89 5.55
CA PRO A 138 1.46 -8.07 7.00
C PRO A 138 0.97 -9.48 7.37
N LYS A 139 1.50 -10.05 8.46
CA LYS A 139 1.15 -11.40 8.90
C LYS A 139 -0.24 -11.54 9.53
N SER A 140 -0.83 -10.44 9.96
CA SER A 140 -2.15 -10.45 10.61
C SER A 140 -2.88 -9.13 10.46
N ALA A 141 -4.18 -9.14 10.70
CA ALA A 141 -5.02 -7.94 10.76
C ALA A 141 -4.55 -6.95 11.84
N LEU A 142 -3.98 -7.46 12.94
CA LEU A 142 -3.50 -6.63 14.05
C LEU A 142 -2.39 -5.65 13.63
N VAL A 143 -1.45 -6.08 12.79
CA VAL A 143 -0.30 -5.27 12.39
C VAL A 143 -0.46 -4.60 11.02
N ARG A 144 -1.51 -4.91 10.26
CA ARG A 144 -1.64 -4.47 8.84
C ARG A 144 -1.61 -2.96 8.66
N HIS A 145 -2.40 -2.23 9.44
CA HIS A 145 -2.46 -0.77 9.33
C HIS A 145 -1.19 -0.12 9.88
N TYR A 146 -0.64 -0.67 10.97
CA TYR A 146 0.63 -0.21 11.52
C TYR A 146 1.77 -0.34 10.50
N VAL A 147 1.94 -1.52 9.88
CA VAL A 147 2.99 -1.76 8.89
C VAL A 147 2.83 -0.84 7.68
N GLY A 148 1.63 -0.78 7.10
CA GLY A 148 1.39 0.06 5.94
C GLY A 148 1.67 1.54 6.21
N ARG A 149 1.18 2.08 7.33
CA ARG A 149 1.40 3.48 7.72
C ARG A 149 2.85 3.77 8.11
N ASN A 150 3.54 2.83 8.74
CA ASN A 150 4.95 2.95 9.05
C ASN A 150 5.79 3.11 7.76
N LEU A 151 5.56 2.27 6.77
CA LEU A 151 6.28 2.33 5.49
C LEU A 151 5.97 3.63 4.72
N LEU A 152 4.72 4.07 4.71
CA LEU A 152 4.35 5.36 4.11
C LEU A 152 5.07 6.53 4.78
N ASN A 153 5.15 6.53 6.11
CA ASN A 153 5.83 7.59 6.88
C ASN A 153 7.35 7.62 6.65
N ARG A 154 7.94 6.49 6.23
CA ARG A 154 9.39 6.31 6.03
C ARG A 154 9.79 6.25 4.55
N GLN A 155 8.95 6.73 3.64
CA GLN A 155 9.20 6.63 2.20
C GLN A 155 10.56 7.21 1.79
N LEU A 156 10.95 8.37 2.31
CA LEU A 156 12.27 8.98 2.02
C LEU A 156 13.44 8.11 2.50
N GLU A 157 13.31 7.49 3.67
CA GLU A 157 14.31 6.55 4.19
C GLU A 157 14.43 5.32 3.28
N ILE A 158 13.29 4.77 2.86
CA ILE A 158 13.23 3.62 1.94
C ILE A 158 13.88 3.95 0.60
N GLU A 159 13.65 5.14 0.07
CA GLU A 159 14.29 5.62 -1.16
C GLU A 159 15.83 5.67 -1.00
N ASN A 160 16.31 6.16 0.13
CA ASN A 160 17.74 6.25 0.44
C ASN A 160 18.42 4.88 0.67
N MET A 161 17.65 3.82 0.87
CA MET A 161 18.17 2.46 0.99
C MET A 161 18.54 1.83 -0.37
N ALA A 162 18.25 2.48 -1.48
CA ALA A 162 18.58 1.98 -2.81
C ALA A 162 20.09 1.88 -3.02
N VAL A 163 20.49 0.93 -3.86
CA VAL A 163 21.88 0.68 -4.25
C VAL A 163 22.03 0.71 -5.76
N GLY A 164 23.22 1.02 -6.25
CA GLY A 164 23.55 1.04 -7.66
C GLY A 164 24.11 2.39 -8.12
N SER A 165 24.54 2.45 -9.38
CA SER A 165 25.02 3.67 -10.03
C SER A 165 23.87 4.47 -10.63
N THR A 166 24.15 5.74 -10.98
CA THR A 166 23.18 6.65 -11.58
C THR A 166 22.45 5.99 -12.78
N GLY A 167 21.13 5.93 -12.69
CA GLY A 167 20.26 5.37 -13.73
C GLY A 167 19.99 3.84 -13.59
N GLN A 168 20.69 3.14 -12.71
CA GLN A 168 20.48 1.70 -12.42
C GLN A 168 20.34 1.42 -10.92
N THR A 169 19.68 2.31 -10.20
CA THR A 169 19.43 2.14 -8.78
C THR A 169 18.29 1.14 -8.54
N GLU A 170 18.49 0.30 -7.55
CA GLU A 170 17.57 -0.74 -7.14
C GLU A 170 17.47 -0.80 -5.61
N LEU A 171 16.27 -1.01 -5.09
CA LEU A 171 16.02 -1.29 -3.69
C LEU A 171 16.01 -2.82 -3.49
N PRO A 172 17.04 -3.43 -2.91
CA PRO A 172 17.05 -4.87 -2.64
C PRO A 172 15.99 -5.25 -1.64
N LYS A 173 15.25 -6.32 -1.92
CA LYS A 173 14.20 -6.82 -0.99
C LYS A 173 14.76 -7.18 0.39
N GLU A 174 16.01 -7.61 0.48
CA GLU A 174 16.65 -7.95 1.76
C GLU A 174 16.81 -6.70 2.65
N ARG A 175 17.04 -5.53 2.07
CA ARG A 175 17.05 -4.27 2.83
C ARG A 175 15.67 -3.92 3.36
N VAL A 176 14.62 -4.20 2.57
CA VAL A 176 13.24 -4.00 3.03
C VAL A 176 12.92 -4.97 4.17
N LYS A 177 13.32 -6.24 4.07
CA LYS A 177 13.13 -7.23 5.12
C LYS A 177 13.81 -6.86 6.43
N SER A 178 15.05 -6.42 6.35
CA SER A 178 15.87 -6.04 7.52
C SER A 178 15.60 -4.62 8.03
N LEU A 179 14.60 -3.91 7.47
CA LEU A 179 14.25 -2.57 7.91
C LEU A 179 13.88 -2.59 9.40
N PRO A 180 14.62 -1.90 10.28
CA PRO A 180 14.30 -1.83 11.70
C PRO A 180 12.93 -1.17 11.89
N ILE A 181 12.11 -1.76 12.73
CA ILE A 181 10.77 -1.25 13.05
C ILE A 181 10.54 -1.33 14.56
N MET A 182 9.97 -0.28 15.10
CA MET A 182 9.52 -0.30 16.49
C MET A 182 8.22 -1.08 16.55
N LEU A 183 8.15 -2.13 17.36
CA LEU A 183 6.93 -2.92 17.53
C LEU A 183 6.20 -2.48 18.81
N PRO A 184 5.02 -1.84 18.67
CA PRO A 184 4.16 -1.49 19.80
C PRO A 184 3.63 -2.74 20.50
N ASP A 185 3.22 -2.58 21.76
CA ASP A 185 2.49 -3.64 22.43
C ASP A 185 1.12 -3.91 21.78
N GLU A 186 0.57 -5.08 22.05
CA GLU A 186 -0.69 -5.52 21.44
C GLU A 186 -1.86 -4.57 21.76
N ASN A 187 -1.90 -4.01 22.97
CA ASN A 187 -2.96 -3.10 23.39
C ASN A 187 -2.93 -1.78 22.60
N ALA A 188 -1.72 -1.23 22.36
CA ALA A 188 -1.55 -0.06 21.52
C ALA A 188 -2.03 -0.33 20.08
N LEU A 189 -1.69 -1.48 19.50
CA LEU A 189 -2.14 -1.88 18.16
C LEU A 189 -3.66 -2.07 18.10
N ILE A 190 -4.29 -2.71 19.08
CA ILE A 190 -5.75 -2.88 19.15
C ILE A 190 -6.45 -1.51 19.19
N ARG A 191 -6.01 -0.62 20.08
CA ARG A 191 -6.57 0.73 20.22
C ARG A 191 -6.38 1.56 18.95
N PHE A 192 -5.21 1.49 18.33
CA PHE A 192 -4.94 2.15 17.05
C PHE A 192 -5.86 1.63 15.95
N ASN A 193 -5.99 0.30 15.84
CA ASN A 193 -6.86 -0.33 14.84
C ASN A 193 -8.32 0.07 14.99
N ALA A 194 -8.82 0.22 16.22
CA ALA A 194 -10.19 0.68 16.46
C ALA A 194 -10.49 2.04 15.83
N ILE A 195 -9.47 2.90 15.67
CA ILE A 195 -9.62 4.24 15.08
C ILE A 195 -9.28 4.23 13.58
N ILE A 196 -8.20 3.55 13.19
CA ILE A 196 -7.71 3.60 11.79
C ILE A 196 -8.54 2.74 10.84
N GLU A 197 -9.08 1.63 11.30
CA GLU A 197 -9.84 0.68 10.47
C GLU A 197 -11.07 1.31 9.81
N PRO A 198 -11.93 2.08 10.49
CA PRO A 198 -13.03 2.79 9.83
C PRO A 198 -12.56 3.74 8.74
N ILE A 199 -11.46 4.46 8.94
CA ILE A 199 -10.87 5.38 7.95
C ILE A 199 -10.38 4.59 6.73
N ALA A 200 -9.63 3.51 6.95
CA ALA A 200 -9.10 2.66 5.89
C ALA A 200 -10.23 1.97 5.10
N TYR A 201 -11.29 1.57 5.77
CA TYR A 201 -12.45 0.95 5.14
C TYR A 201 -13.25 1.97 4.30
N GLN A 202 -13.34 3.22 4.77
CA GLN A 202 -13.98 4.28 3.98
C GLN A 202 -13.15 4.61 2.72
N LEU A 203 -11.82 4.63 2.81
CA LEU A 203 -10.93 4.75 1.65
C LEU A 203 -11.18 3.63 0.65
N TYR A 204 -11.22 2.37 1.11
CA TYR A 204 -11.54 1.22 0.27
C TYR A 204 -12.89 1.40 -0.44
N ARG A 205 -13.95 1.72 0.28
CA ARG A 205 -15.30 1.91 -0.31
C ARG A 205 -15.32 3.01 -1.36
N ASN A 206 -14.69 4.14 -1.08
CA ASN A 206 -14.64 5.26 -2.02
C ASN A 206 -13.88 4.91 -3.30
N ILE A 207 -12.79 4.14 -3.20
CA ILE A 207 -12.02 3.66 -4.35
C ILE A 207 -12.86 2.70 -5.20
N GLU A 208 -13.53 1.73 -4.58
CA GLU A 208 -14.40 0.77 -5.26
C GLU A 208 -15.59 1.46 -5.93
N GLU A 209 -16.23 2.41 -5.25
CA GLU A 209 -17.33 3.20 -5.83
C GLU A 209 -16.87 4.04 -7.01
N SER A 210 -15.72 4.70 -6.89
CA SER A 210 -15.14 5.50 -7.99
C SER A 210 -14.83 4.63 -9.20
N ARG A 211 -14.29 3.42 -9.00
CA ARG A 211 -14.04 2.44 -10.05
C ARG A 211 -15.33 1.99 -10.72
N ARG A 212 -16.37 1.67 -9.93
CA ARG A 212 -17.69 1.30 -10.44
C ARG A 212 -18.32 2.41 -11.28
N LEU A 213 -18.28 3.64 -10.79
CA LEU A 213 -18.82 4.80 -11.50
C LEU A 213 -18.06 5.07 -12.80
N ALA A 214 -16.73 4.92 -12.80
CA ALA A 214 -15.93 5.04 -14.01
C ALA A 214 -16.32 3.98 -15.05
N CYS A 215 -16.48 2.72 -14.65
CA CYS A 215 -16.94 1.65 -15.52
C CYS A 215 -18.34 1.92 -16.11
N LEU A 216 -19.27 2.37 -15.28
CA LEU A 216 -20.62 2.75 -15.74
C LEU A 216 -20.58 3.91 -16.73
N ARG A 217 -19.81 4.95 -16.46
CA ARG A 217 -19.60 6.08 -17.38
C ARG A 217 -19.09 5.58 -18.73
N ASP A 218 -18.07 4.75 -18.73
CA ASP A 218 -17.40 4.29 -19.96
C ASP A 218 -18.29 3.38 -20.81
N VAL A 219 -19.25 2.68 -20.19
CA VAL A 219 -20.29 1.90 -20.90
C VAL A 219 -21.43 2.78 -21.41
N LEU A 220 -21.90 3.71 -20.60
CA LEU A 220 -23.10 4.52 -20.92
C LEU A 220 -22.79 5.68 -21.84
N LEU A 221 -21.66 6.36 -21.70
CA LEU A 221 -21.33 7.56 -22.45
C LEU A 221 -21.34 7.32 -23.98
N PRO A 222 -20.73 6.27 -24.56
CA PRO A 222 -20.81 6.01 -26.01
C PRO A 222 -22.25 5.78 -26.50
N ARG A 223 -23.08 5.11 -25.71
CA ARG A 223 -24.48 4.79 -26.07
C ARG A 223 -25.37 6.02 -26.02
N LEU A 224 -25.12 6.95 -25.09
CA LEU A 224 -25.79 8.24 -25.05
C LEU A 224 -25.34 9.13 -26.22
N MET A 225 -24.05 9.13 -26.54
CA MET A 225 -23.52 9.92 -27.68
C MET A 225 -23.98 9.42 -29.04
N SER A 226 -24.20 8.11 -29.19
CA SER A 226 -24.74 7.52 -30.42
C SER A 226 -26.25 7.65 -30.56
N GLY A 227 -26.96 8.10 -29.51
CA GLY A 227 -28.43 8.13 -29.48
C GLY A 227 -29.11 6.76 -29.29
N GLU A 228 -28.33 5.70 -29.00
CA GLU A 228 -28.85 4.38 -28.66
C GLU A 228 -29.58 4.37 -27.31
N LEU A 229 -29.15 5.24 -26.39
CA LEU A 229 -29.82 5.52 -25.12
C LEU A 229 -30.19 6.98 -25.03
N THR A 230 -31.34 7.28 -24.43
CA THR A 230 -31.73 8.66 -24.07
C THR A 230 -31.75 8.79 -22.54
N ILE A 231 -31.76 10.05 -22.05
CA ILE A 231 -31.85 10.30 -20.59
C ILE A 231 -33.18 9.77 -20.01
N ALA A 232 -34.20 9.60 -20.85
CA ALA A 232 -35.49 9.04 -20.44
C ALA A 232 -35.44 7.51 -20.22
N ASP A 233 -34.38 6.84 -20.70
CA ASP A 233 -34.19 5.38 -20.57
C ASP A 233 -33.34 5.01 -19.33
N LEU A 234 -32.84 6.02 -18.56
CA LEU A 234 -32.03 5.86 -17.35
C LEU A 234 -32.85 6.09 -16.09
#